data_d11c450e0400cc84076e381859fd7759
#
_entry.id   d11c450e0400cc84076e381859fd7759
#
_cell.length_a   1.000
_cell.length_b   1.000
_cell.length_c   1.000
_cell.angle_alpha   90.00
_cell.angle_beta   90.00
_cell.angle_gamma   90.00
#
_symmetry.space_group_name_H-M   'P 1'
#
loop_
_entity.id
_entity.type
_entity.pdbx_description
1 polymer ?
#
loop_
_entity_poly.entity_id
_entity_poly.type
_entity_poly.pdbx_seq_one_letter_code
_entity_poly.pdbx_strand_id
1 'polypeptide(L)'
;MTIKRVLSMQRLRRIPAQFSWLDQRLVRDRHIERCDAACCALYLFLVTVSDAQGLSYYAQASIARRLSMDPGRLDQARADLVRLGLIAYESPLYQVLALDAPSVPMSSRELPREQARERFEALRAQLKSAR
;
A
#
# COMPACT_ATOMS: atom_id res chain seq x y z
N MET A 1 24.51 -20.01 16.00
CA MET A 1 24.11 -18.59 15.96
C MET A 1 24.67 -17.94 14.71
N THR A 2 23.80 -17.35 13.89
CA THR A 2 24.23 -16.73 12.64
C THR A 2 24.67 -15.29 12.91
N ILE A 3 25.92 -14.99 12.59
CA ILE A 3 26.44 -13.63 12.72
C ILE A 3 26.01 -12.81 11.50
N LYS A 4 25.39 -11.70 11.77
CA LYS A 4 24.94 -10.78 10.73
C LYS A 4 26.12 -9.98 10.19
N ARG A 5 26.45 -10.18 8.92
CA ARG A 5 27.54 -9.46 8.28
C ARG A 5 27.16 -9.11 6.84
N VAL A 6 27.70 -8.03 6.34
CA VAL A 6 27.49 -7.64 4.94
C VAL A 6 28.22 -8.64 4.04
N LEU A 7 27.50 -9.23 3.09
CA LEU A 7 28.04 -10.23 2.18
C LEU A 7 28.73 -9.59 0.98
N SER A 8 28.22 -8.46 0.50
CA SER A 8 28.80 -7.75 -0.63
C SER A 8 28.88 -6.27 -0.32
N MET A 9 30.06 -5.80 0.01
CA MET A 9 30.30 -4.38 0.25
C MET A 9 30.11 -3.54 -1.03
N GLN A 10 30.44 -4.11 -2.19
CA GLN A 10 30.31 -3.41 -3.46
C GLN A 10 28.86 -3.16 -3.85
N ARG A 11 27.94 -3.99 -3.35
CA ARG A 11 26.53 -3.90 -3.70
C ARG A 11 25.65 -3.53 -2.50
N LEU A 12 26.23 -2.83 -1.55
CA LEU A 12 25.46 -2.32 -0.42
C LEU A 12 24.37 -1.37 -0.91
N ARG A 13 23.15 -1.56 -0.42
CA ARG A 13 22.00 -0.75 -0.83
C ARG A 13 22.21 0.71 -0.42
N ARG A 14 21.90 1.60 -1.34
CA ARG A 14 21.86 3.04 -1.10
C ARG A 14 20.50 3.56 -1.58
N ILE A 15 19.98 4.57 -0.90
CA ILE A 15 18.71 5.17 -1.30
C ILE A 15 18.90 5.88 -2.64
N PRO A 16 18.21 5.44 -3.72
CA PRO A 16 18.30 6.11 -5.01
C PRO A 16 17.53 7.43 -5.01
N ALA A 17 17.66 8.20 -6.10
CA ALA A 17 16.96 9.47 -6.24
C ALA A 17 15.44 9.29 -6.20
N GLN A 18 14.94 8.20 -6.79
CA GLN A 18 13.52 7.85 -6.76
C GLN A 18 13.37 6.49 -6.09
N PHE A 19 12.52 6.44 -5.10
CA PHE A 19 12.28 5.20 -4.36
C PHE A 19 10.88 5.20 -3.77
N SER A 20 10.41 4.00 -3.47
CA SER A 20 9.18 3.79 -2.71
C SER A 20 9.55 3.07 -1.41
N TRP A 21 8.73 3.24 -0.39
CA TRP A 21 9.00 2.61 0.90
C TRP A 21 7.97 1.54 1.21
N LEU A 22 8.37 0.57 2.01
CA LEU A 22 7.49 -0.46 2.54
C LEU A 22 7.51 -0.37 4.06
N ASP A 23 6.33 -0.42 4.65
CA ASP A 23 6.18 -0.36 6.10
C ASP A 23 6.54 -1.71 6.72
N GLN A 24 7.46 -1.72 7.68
CA GLN A 24 7.88 -2.96 8.34
C GLN A 24 6.74 -3.64 9.09
N ARG A 25 5.67 -2.91 9.42
CA ARG A 25 4.49 -3.48 10.05
C ARG A 25 3.76 -4.48 9.15
N LEU A 26 4.03 -4.47 7.85
CA LEU A 26 3.51 -5.51 6.94
C LEU A 26 3.89 -6.91 7.42
N VAL A 27 5.09 -7.07 7.94
CA VAL A 27 5.57 -8.34 8.51
C VAL A 27 5.32 -8.39 10.00
N ARG A 28 5.70 -7.35 10.73
CA ARG A 28 5.61 -7.31 12.19
C ARG A 28 4.18 -7.53 12.69
N ASP A 29 3.20 -6.92 12.03
CA ASP A 29 1.79 -7.04 12.41
C ASP A 29 1.04 -8.07 11.57
N ARG A 30 1.78 -8.93 10.87
CA ARG A 30 1.29 -10.11 10.13
C ARG A 30 0.33 -9.81 8.99
N HIS A 31 0.36 -8.60 8.42
CA HIS A 31 -0.48 -8.30 7.26
C HIS A 31 -0.14 -9.20 6.07
N ILE A 32 1.16 -9.45 5.85
CA ILE A 32 1.62 -10.26 4.73
C ILE A 32 1.14 -11.70 4.82
N GLU A 33 0.91 -12.20 6.03
CA GLU A 33 0.45 -13.59 6.23
C GLU A 33 -0.99 -13.80 5.76
N ARG A 34 -1.75 -12.73 5.61
CA ARG A 34 -3.13 -12.78 5.10
C ARG A 34 -3.18 -12.70 3.59
N CYS A 35 -2.04 -12.46 2.94
CA CYS A 35 -1.92 -12.32 1.50
C CYS A 35 -1.28 -13.57 0.91
N ASP A 36 -1.80 -14.06 -0.22
CA ASP A 36 -1.09 -15.06 -0.99
C ASP A 36 -0.04 -14.39 -1.88
N ALA A 37 0.70 -15.19 -2.65
CA ALA A 37 1.77 -14.68 -3.49
C ALA A 37 1.27 -13.65 -4.52
N ALA A 38 0.10 -13.86 -5.09
CA ALA A 38 -0.48 -12.94 -6.07
C ALA A 38 -0.84 -11.60 -5.42
N CYS A 39 -1.41 -11.62 -4.21
CA CYS A 39 -1.70 -10.41 -3.45
C CYS A 39 -0.44 -9.64 -3.13
N CYS A 40 0.61 -10.35 -2.69
CA CYS A 40 1.90 -9.73 -2.38
C CYS A 40 2.53 -9.11 -3.62
N ALA A 41 2.46 -9.79 -4.76
CA ALA A 41 3.01 -9.27 -6.01
C ALA A 41 2.29 -8.00 -6.44
N LEU A 42 0.97 -8.00 -6.39
CA LEU A 42 0.17 -6.82 -6.75
C LEU A 42 0.45 -5.66 -5.79
N TYR A 43 0.51 -5.94 -4.50
CA TYR A 43 0.80 -4.91 -3.49
C TYR A 43 2.17 -4.27 -3.72
N LEU A 44 3.19 -5.09 -3.96
CA LEU A 44 4.54 -4.60 -4.27
C LEU A 44 4.55 -3.70 -5.49
N PHE A 45 3.85 -4.12 -6.56
CA PHE A 45 3.75 -3.32 -7.77
C PHE A 45 3.09 -1.96 -7.48
N LEU A 46 1.95 -1.97 -6.77
CA LEU A 46 1.21 -0.75 -6.50
C LEU A 46 1.99 0.23 -5.62
N VAL A 47 2.71 -0.27 -4.62
CA VAL A 47 3.59 0.57 -3.79
C VAL A 47 4.68 1.20 -4.64
N THR A 48 5.27 0.40 -5.56
CA THR A 48 6.41 0.85 -6.36
C THR A 48 6.02 1.95 -7.35
N VAL A 49 4.83 1.87 -7.94
CA VAL A 49 4.40 2.82 -8.96
C VAL A 49 3.59 3.98 -8.42
N SER A 50 3.26 3.98 -7.13
CA SER A 50 2.43 5.02 -6.54
C SER A 50 3.19 6.32 -6.35
N ASP A 51 2.43 7.42 -6.35
CA ASP A 51 2.96 8.75 -6.05
C ASP A 51 3.06 8.95 -4.51
N ALA A 52 3.36 10.17 -4.09
CA ALA A 52 3.55 10.49 -2.67
C ALA A 52 2.28 10.25 -1.84
N GLN A 53 1.11 10.25 -2.48
CA GLN A 53 -0.16 10.00 -1.81
C GLN A 53 -0.60 8.55 -1.89
N GLY A 54 0.20 7.69 -2.52
CA GLY A 54 -0.13 6.28 -2.72
C GLY A 54 -0.99 6.03 -3.96
N LEU A 55 -1.15 7.01 -4.82
CA LEU A 55 -2.06 6.94 -5.96
C LEU A 55 -1.37 6.48 -7.24
N SER A 56 -2.07 5.69 -8.03
CA SER A 56 -1.61 5.27 -9.34
C SER A 56 -2.79 4.92 -10.25
N TYR A 57 -2.58 5.06 -11.55
CA TYR A 57 -3.53 4.67 -12.60
C TYR A 57 -2.91 3.58 -13.45
N TYR A 58 -3.53 2.42 -13.52
CA TYR A 58 -3.05 1.32 -14.37
C TYR A 58 -4.20 0.51 -14.92
N ALA A 59 -4.14 0.22 -16.21
CA ALA A 59 -5.09 -0.69 -16.84
C ALA A 59 -4.80 -2.13 -16.40
N GLN A 60 -5.85 -2.92 -16.24
CA GLN A 60 -5.74 -4.30 -15.78
C GLN A 60 -4.82 -5.13 -16.67
N ALA A 61 -4.95 -5.00 -17.99
CA ALA A 61 -4.11 -5.75 -18.92
C ALA A 61 -2.62 -5.41 -18.74
N SER A 62 -2.30 -4.16 -18.44
CA SER A 62 -0.93 -3.73 -18.20
C SER A 62 -0.34 -4.37 -16.94
N ILE A 63 -1.11 -4.37 -15.85
CA ILE A 63 -0.66 -4.99 -14.59
C ILE A 63 -0.50 -6.50 -14.76
N ALA A 64 -1.48 -7.16 -15.37
CA ALA A 64 -1.45 -8.59 -15.58
C ALA A 64 -0.21 -9.02 -16.37
N ARG A 65 0.13 -8.26 -17.40
CA ARG A 65 1.32 -8.53 -18.20
C ARG A 65 2.60 -8.33 -17.39
N ARG A 66 2.70 -7.26 -16.63
CA ARG A 66 3.89 -6.96 -15.83
C ARG A 66 4.13 -7.95 -14.72
N LEU A 67 3.05 -8.47 -14.13
CA LEU A 67 3.14 -9.46 -13.06
C LEU A 67 3.08 -10.90 -13.56
N SER A 68 2.97 -11.12 -14.88
CA SER A 68 2.80 -12.43 -15.47
C SER A 68 1.65 -13.17 -14.80
N MET A 69 0.52 -12.49 -14.68
CA MET A 69 -0.62 -12.96 -13.93
C MET A 69 -1.85 -13.04 -14.83
N ASP A 70 -2.63 -14.11 -14.69
CA ASP A 70 -3.91 -14.25 -15.35
C ASP A 70 -4.88 -13.15 -14.89
N PRO A 71 -5.70 -12.56 -15.80
CA PRO A 71 -6.62 -11.49 -15.40
C PRO A 71 -7.58 -11.87 -14.28
N GLY A 72 -8.09 -13.11 -14.26
CA GLY A 72 -8.95 -13.58 -13.18
C GLY A 72 -8.22 -13.64 -11.84
N ARG A 73 -6.95 -14.04 -11.89
CA ARG A 73 -6.11 -14.07 -10.69
C ARG A 73 -5.83 -12.65 -10.18
N LEU A 74 -5.62 -11.72 -11.10
CA LEU A 74 -5.44 -10.30 -10.75
C LEU A 74 -6.69 -9.72 -10.10
N ASP A 75 -7.87 -10.03 -10.65
CA ASP A 75 -9.14 -9.59 -10.05
C ASP A 75 -9.27 -10.08 -8.62
N GLN A 76 -8.91 -11.35 -8.37
CA GLN A 76 -8.99 -11.93 -7.04
C GLN A 76 -7.99 -11.28 -6.10
N ALA A 77 -6.75 -11.08 -6.54
CA ALA A 77 -5.71 -10.44 -5.74
C ALA A 77 -6.14 -9.01 -5.34
N ARG A 78 -6.69 -8.26 -6.28
CA ARG A 78 -7.19 -6.91 -6.02
C ARG A 78 -8.32 -6.92 -5.00
N ALA A 79 -9.28 -7.81 -5.18
CA ALA A 79 -10.41 -7.95 -4.26
C ALA A 79 -9.92 -8.29 -2.85
N ASP A 80 -8.94 -9.17 -2.73
CA ASP A 80 -8.36 -9.55 -1.45
C ASP A 80 -7.66 -8.38 -0.77
N LEU A 81 -6.87 -7.61 -1.52
CA LEU A 81 -6.18 -6.44 -0.97
C LEU A 81 -7.16 -5.36 -0.49
N VAL A 82 -8.25 -5.16 -1.23
CA VAL A 82 -9.30 -4.22 -0.82
C VAL A 82 -9.97 -4.71 0.45
N ARG A 83 -10.31 -5.99 0.51
CA ARG A 83 -10.95 -6.61 1.68
C ARG A 83 -10.07 -6.52 2.93
N LEU A 84 -8.75 -6.69 2.75
CA LEU A 84 -7.79 -6.61 3.85
C LEU A 84 -7.50 -5.18 4.29
N GLY A 85 -8.01 -4.18 3.59
CA GLY A 85 -7.79 -2.79 3.92
C GLY A 85 -6.41 -2.26 3.58
N LEU A 86 -5.70 -2.93 2.66
CA LEU A 86 -4.36 -2.53 2.24
C LEU A 86 -4.38 -1.57 1.07
N ILE A 87 -5.41 -1.62 0.23
CA ILE A 87 -5.59 -0.70 -0.88
C ILE A 87 -7.05 -0.27 -1.00
N ALA A 88 -7.26 0.86 -1.66
CA ALA A 88 -8.56 1.27 -2.18
C ALA A 88 -8.49 1.23 -3.71
N TYR A 89 -9.59 0.91 -4.35
CA TYR A 89 -9.65 0.80 -5.79
C TYR A 89 -10.95 1.39 -6.32
N GLU A 90 -10.80 2.28 -7.28
CA GLU A 90 -11.91 2.83 -8.06
C GLU A 90 -11.41 2.96 -9.49
N SER A 91 -11.81 2.02 -10.33
CA SER A 91 -11.24 1.83 -11.68
C SER A 91 -11.09 3.15 -12.45
N PRO A 92 -9.94 3.46 -13.03
CA PRO A 92 -8.67 2.72 -13.00
C PRO A 92 -7.71 3.17 -11.89
N LEU A 93 -8.22 3.84 -10.88
CA LEU A 93 -7.43 4.47 -9.80
C LEU A 93 -7.21 3.49 -8.65
N TYR A 94 -5.95 3.38 -8.23
CA TYR A 94 -5.54 2.64 -7.04
C TYR A 94 -4.98 3.59 -6.01
N GLN A 95 -5.18 3.25 -4.74
CA GLN A 95 -4.53 3.95 -3.63
C GLN A 95 -4.01 2.94 -2.63
N VAL A 96 -2.71 3.03 -2.33
CA VAL A 96 -2.11 2.27 -1.23
C VAL A 96 -2.46 2.96 0.08
N LEU A 97 -3.03 2.22 1.02
CA LEU A 97 -3.53 2.79 2.28
C LEU A 97 -2.50 2.68 3.39
N ALA A 98 -2.58 3.59 4.35
CA ALA A 98 -1.75 3.53 5.54
C ALA A 98 -2.17 2.35 6.43
N LEU A 99 -1.19 1.68 7.03
CA LEU A 99 -1.44 0.53 7.90
C LEU A 99 -1.97 0.94 9.28
N ASP A 100 -1.72 2.18 9.67
CA ASP A 100 -2.22 2.75 10.91
C ASP A 100 -3.59 3.42 10.74
N ALA A 101 -4.30 3.02 9.70
CA ALA A 101 -5.72 3.35 9.62
C ALA A 101 -6.34 2.97 10.95
N PRO A 102 -7.03 3.90 11.62
CA PRO A 102 -7.56 3.57 12.93
C PRO A 102 -8.37 2.30 12.80
N SER A 103 -8.05 1.29 13.65
CA SER A 103 -9.00 0.25 13.94
C SER A 103 -10.20 0.99 14.48
N VAL A 104 -11.02 1.41 13.57
CA VAL A 104 -12.19 2.16 13.90
C VAL A 104 -13.10 1.22 14.64
N PRO A 105 -13.31 1.41 15.97
CA PRO A 105 -14.30 0.61 16.66
C PRO A 105 -15.60 0.76 15.90
N MET A 106 -16.40 -0.28 15.87
CA MET A 106 -17.68 -0.29 15.18
C MET A 106 -18.56 0.94 15.50
N SER A 107 -18.33 1.55 16.66
CA SER A 107 -18.98 2.78 17.08
C SER A 107 -18.64 4.01 16.24
N SER A 108 -17.58 3.96 15.46
CA SER A 108 -17.20 5.08 14.60
C SER A 108 -17.98 5.14 13.30
N ARG A 109 -18.85 4.19 13.04
CA ARG A 109 -19.85 4.33 11.98
C ARG A 109 -20.75 5.54 12.20
N GLU A 110 -20.72 6.07 13.40
CA GLU A 110 -21.55 7.19 13.83
C GLU A 110 -20.77 8.49 13.99
N LEU A 111 -19.51 8.55 13.56
CA LEU A 111 -18.82 9.83 13.53
C LEU A 111 -19.59 10.76 12.60
N PRO A 112 -20.08 11.90 13.14
CA PRO A 112 -20.77 12.88 12.31
C PRO A 112 -19.90 13.21 11.11
N ARG A 113 -20.54 13.35 9.94
CA ARG A 113 -19.83 13.70 8.69
C ARG A 113 -18.97 14.94 8.86
N GLU A 114 -19.33 15.81 9.78
CA GLU A 114 -18.58 17.02 10.10
C GLU A 114 -17.21 16.73 10.73
N GLN A 115 -17.14 15.78 11.66
CA GLN A 115 -15.86 15.42 12.30
C GLN A 115 -14.94 14.69 11.36
N ALA A 116 -15.49 13.88 10.46
CA ALA A 116 -14.70 13.25 9.41
C ALA A 116 -14.14 14.29 8.45
N ARG A 117 -14.91 15.31 8.13
CA ARG A 117 -14.49 16.43 7.29
C ARG A 117 -13.40 17.26 7.95
N GLU A 118 -13.54 17.59 9.22
CA GLU A 118 -12.55 18.34 9.98
C GLU A 118 -11.23 17.58 10.07
N ARG A 119 -11.27 16.27 10.28
CA ARG A 119 -10.07 15.43 10.29
C ARG A 119 -9.39 15.40 8.94
N PHE A 120 -10.17 15.32 7.88
CA PHE A 120 -9.64 15.30 6.53
C PHE A 120 -9.01 16.65 6.17
N GLU A 121 -9.65 17.75 6.55
CA GLU A 121 -9.13 19.09 6.34
C GLU A 121 -7.88 19.37 7.17
N ALA A 122 -7.83 18.89 8.41
CA ALA A 122 -6.66 19.01 9.26
C ALA A 122 -5.46 18.25 8.68
N LEU A 123 -5.67 17.04 8.17
CA LEU A 123 -4.65 16.26 7.48
C LEU A 123 -4.18 16.97 6.20
N ARG A 124 -5.11 17.55 5.47
CA ARG A 124 -4.80 18.31 4.25
C ARG A 124 -3.97 19.55 4.56
N ALA A 125 -4.29 20.25 5.65
CA ALA A 125 -3.54 21.42 6.10
C ALA A 125 -2.12 21.03 6.55
N GLN A 126 -1.97 19.89 7.24
CA GLN A 126 -0.66 19.40 7.65
C GLN A 126 0.20 19.03 6.44
N LEU A 127 -0.39 18.43 5.43
CA LEU A 127 0.33 18.08 4.20
C LEU A 127 0.75 19.31 3.41
N LYS A 128 -0.03 20.40 3.47
CA LYS A 128 0.34 21.66 2.83
C LYS A 128 1.43 22.40 3.59
N SER A 129 1.48 22.28 4.91
CA SER A 129 2.49 22.96 5.71
C SER A 129 3.81 22.20 5.80
N ALA A 130 3.85 20.95 5.34
CA ALA A 130 5.05 20.13 5.32
C ALA A 130 5.89 20.31 4.04
N ARG A 131 5.58 21.29 3.21
CA ARG A 131 6.39 21.62 2.04
C ARG A 131 7.49 22.60 2.37
#